data_967f826ee8c2f84d8a01dbf9dac2771e
#
_entry.id   967f826ee8c2f84d8a01dbf9dac2771e
#
_cell.length_a   1.000
_cell.length_b   1.000
_cell.length_c   1.000
_cell.angle_alpha   90.00
_cell.angle_beta   90.00
_cell.angle_gamma   90.00
#
_symmetry.space_group_name_H-M   'P 1'
#
loop_
_entity.id
_entity.type
_entity.pdbx_description
1 polymer ?
#
loop_
_entity_poly.entity_id
_entity_poly.type
_entity_poly.pdbx_seq_one_letter_code
_entity_poly.pdbx_strand_id
1 'polypeptide(L)'
;MSGTKVHNEHVSTEELPVAIYHEEHLTISEAAFVTEVGVAHGVGIEAIVPVRVVRTRIQFEDLAHEPIVVPNGSIHHRNETLSGPGDPWLLVHGARGLGAWTLAARAGVSIPLGRTEPNPFDLGRRGLPHQHIQFGTGTWDPVAGVSAGRRFGQVGFVVHALARLVFGTNAHGYQAGDRFYASAAADRRIAGAWRGIAGLDLAREQTETWGGHIETEGNLGRTDLLASVGVARPLGRGAFHVTAKVPLVTRATGAQVDYPVILAVGFSR
;
A
#
# COMPACT_ATOMS: atom_id res chain seq x y z
N MET A 1 4.81 -5.60 9.87
CA MET A 1 3.34 -5.70 9.85
C MET A 1 2.78 -4.28 9.89
N SER A 2 1.83 -3.96 9.02
CA SER A 2 1.13 -2.68 9.01
C SER A 2 -0.37 -2.93 8.96
N GLY A 3 -1.15 -1.97 9.36
CA GLY A 3 -2.61 -2.06 9.30
C GLY A 3 -3.25 -0.68 9.35
N THR A 4 -4.39 -0.56 8.71
CA THR A 4 -5.24 0.62 8.72
C THR A 4 -6.70 0.23 8.65
N LYS A 5 -7.57 1.11 9.11
CA LYS A 5 -9.00 1.06 8.80
C LYS A 5 -9.29 2.16 7.81
N VAL A 6 -10.06 1.86 6.80
CA VAL A 6 -10.46 2.80 5.77
C VAL A 6 -11.97 2.87 5.68
N HIS A 7 -12.46 3.99 5.22
CA HIS A 7 -13.87 4.26 5.02
C HIS A 7 -14.05 4.88 3.63
N ASN A 8 -15.12 4.49 2.95
CA ASN A 8 -15.58 5.08 1.72
C ASN A 8 -17.11 5.15 1.76
N GLU A 9 -17.64 6.28 1.38
CA GLU A 9 -19.08 6.49 1.19
C GLU A 9 -19.29 7.02 -0.22
N HIS A 10 -20.20 6.41 -0.95
CA HIS A 10 -20.58 6.88 -2.27
C HIS A 10 -22.06 6.58 -2.55
N VAL A 11 -22.64 7.32 -3.47
CA VAL A 11 -24.02 7.14 -3.92
C VAL A 11 -24.04 6.37 -5.23
N SER A 12 -24.84 5.31 -5.29
CA SER A 12 -24.99 4.48 -6.48
C SER A 12 -26.46 4.12 -6.74
N THR A 13 -26.75 3.72 -7.97
CA THR A 13 -28.04 3.16 -8.41
C THR A 13 -27.88 1.74 -8.94
N GLU A 14 -26.76 1.08 -8.67
CA GLU A 14 -26.45 -0.25 -9.22
C GLU A 14 -27.31 -1.35 -8.60
N GLU A 15 -27.58 -1.28 -7.30
CA GLU A 15 -28.34 -2.29 -6.58
C GLU A 15 -29.85 -2.03 -6.58
N LEU A 16 -30.26 -0.78 -6.64
CA LEU A 16 -31.65 -0.35 -6.66
C LEU A 16 -31.88 0.72 -7.74
N PRO A 17 -33.10 0.83 -8.28
CA PRO A 17 -33.44 1.88 -9.26
C PRO A 17 -33.53 3.29 -8.65
N VAL A 18 -33.17 3.43 -7.40
CA VAL A 18 -33.11 4.69 -6.65
C VAL A 18 -31.69 4.86 -6.09
N ALA A 19 -31.25 6.10 -5.96
CA ALA A 19 -29.94 6.42 -5.39
C ALA A 19 -29.91 6.03 -3.91
N ILE A 20 -28.87 5.32 -3.51
CA ILE A 20 -28.61 4.89 -2.13
C ILE A 20 -27.15 5.14 -1.77
N TYR A 21 -26.85 5.30 -0.49
CA TYR A 21 -25.48 5.32 0.01
C TYR A 21 -24.96 3.92 0.23
N HIS A 22 -23.69 3.73 -0.13
CA HIS A 22 -22.88 2.57 0.20
C HIS A 22 -21.82 3.00 1.22
N GLU A 23 -21.97 2.57 2.43
CA GLU A 23 -21.03 2.74 3.52
C GLU A 23 -20.05 1.57 3.57
N GLU A 24 -18.82 1.80 3.19
CA GLU A 24 -17.76 0.78 3.14
C GLU A 24 -16.73 0.98 4.25
N HIS A 25 -16.58 -0.03 5.10
CA HIS A 25 -15.53 -0.08 6.11
C HIS A 25 -14.56 -1.21 5.81
N LEU A 26 -13.32 -0.89 5.51
CA LEU A 26 -12.28 -1.88 5.27
C LEU A 26 -11.26 -1.87 6.41
N THR A 27 -10.89 -3.06 6.88
CA THR A 27 -9.70 -3.23 7.71
C THR A 27 -8.64 -3.92 6.89
N ILE A 28 -7.56 -3.22 6.58
CA ILE A 28 -6.44 -3.73 5.80
C ILE A 28 -5.29 -4.02 6.74
N SER A 29 -4.78 -5.25 6.72
CA SER A 29 -3.58 -5.66 7.45
C SER A 29 -2.61 -6.31 6.49
N GLU A 30 -1.34 -5.94 6.57
CA GLU A 30 -0.28 -6.51 5.75
C GLU A 30 0.90 -6.91 6.62
N ALA A 31 1.43 -8.10 6.41
CA ALA A 31 2.70 -8.57 6.92
C ALA A 31 3.67 -8.71 5.75
N ALA A 32 4.87 -8.11 5.85
CA ALA A 32 5.93 -8.30 4.88
C ALA A 32 7.06 -9.11 5.54
N PHE A 33 7.45 -10.21 4.91
CA PHE A 33 8.61 -11.01 5.28
C PHE A 33 9.76 -10.58 4.38
N VAL A 34 10.84 -10.11 5.00
CA VAL A 34 12.02 -9.62 4.28
C VAL A 34 13.20 -10.52 4.60
N THR A 35 13.86 -11.01 3.57
CA THR A 35 15.10 -11.78 3.68
C THR A 35 16.16 -11.09 2.85
N GLU A 36 17.34 -10.89 3.44
CA GLU A 36 18.49 -10.27 2.79
C GLU A 36 19.70 -11.19 2.90
N VAL A 37 20.40 -11.36 1.79
CA VAL A 37 21.64 -12.16 1.71
C VAL A 37 22.74 -11.30 1.09
N GLY A 38 23.80 -11.05 1.84
CA GLY A 38 25.01 -10.41 1.31
C GLY A 38 25.72 -11.33 0.32
N VAL A 39 26.06 -10.80 -0.86
CA VAL A 39 26.71 -11.55 -1.95
C VAL A 39 28.17 -11.15 -2.08
N ALA A 40 28.47 -9.87 -2.05
CA ALA A 40 29.83 -9.30 -2.18
C ALA A 40 29.87 -7.92 -1.52
N HIS A 41 31.06 -7.33 -1.43
CA HIS A 41 31.40 -6.05 -0.79
C HIS A 41 30.31 -4.97 -0.89
N GLY A 42 29.38 -4.93 0.06
CA GLY A 42 28.31 -3.95 0.14
C GLY A 42 27.15 -4.18 -0.85
N VAL A 43 27.08 -5.35 -1.50
CA VAL A 43 26.01 -5.77 -2.41
C VAL A 43 25.30 -6.98 -1.83
N GLY A 44 23.99 -7.01 -1.90
CA GLY A 44 23.14 -8.11 -1.46
C GLY A 44 21.93 -8.33 -2.35
N ILE A 45 21.24 -9.41 -2.08
CA ILE A 45 19.95 -9.75 -2.67
C ILE A 45 18.90 -9.66 -1.57
N GLU A 46 17.79 -9.02 -1.85
CA GLU A 46 16.65 -8.84 -0.95
C GLU A 46 15.41 -9.49 -1.58
N ALA A 47 14.71 -10.31 -0.81
CA ALA A 47 13.40 -10.83 -1.16
C ALA A 47 12.38 -10.30 -0.16
N ILE A 48 11.26 -9.77 -0.67
CA ILE A 48 10.15 -9.24 0.14
C ILE A 48 8.90 -10.00 -0.25
N VAL A 49 8.24 -10.65 0.71
CA VAL A 49 7.00 -11.40 0.48
C VAL A 49 5.88 -10.76 1.31
N PRO A 50 4.98 -9.99 0.70
CA PRO A 50 3.82 -9.42 1.38
C PRO A 50 2.69 -10.46 1.49
N VAL A 51 2.02 -10.46 2.64
CA VAL A 51 0.77 -11.20 2.86
C VAL A 51 -0.26 -10.22 3.40
N ARG A 52 -1.43 -10.19 2.78
CA ARG A 52 -2.47 -9.22 3.09
C ARG A 52 -3.76 -9.90 3.54
N VAL A 53 -4.44 -9.26 4.47
CA VAL A 53 -5.80 -9.57 4.89
C VAL A 53 -6.62 -8.30 4.77
N VAL A 54 -7.71 -8.37 4.02
CA VAL A 54 -8.68 -7.28 3.87
C VAL A 54 -10.02 -7.80 4.36
N ARG A 55 -10.60 -7.11 5.34
CA ARG A 55 -11.93 -7.39 5.83
C ARG A 55 -12.83 -6.24 5.42
N THR A 56 -13.87 -6.55 4.64
CA THR A 56 -14.87 -5.59 4.19
C THR A 56 -16.12 -5.70 5.06
N ARG A 57 -16.73 -4.56 5.36
CA ARG A 57 -18.04 -4.42 5.96
C ARG A 57 -18.78 -3.34 5.21
N ILE A 58 -19.92 -3.69 4.67
CA ILE A 58 -20.75 -2.83 3.83
C ILE A 58 -22.10 -2.64 4.51
N GLN A 59 -22.57 -1.41 4.54
CA GLN A 59 -23.92 -1.03 4.96
C GLN A 59 -24.54 -0.20 3.84
N PHE A 60 -25.79 -0.47 3.54
CA PHE A 60 -26.56 0.33 2.58
C PHE A 60 -27.52 1.24 3.36
N GLU A 61 -27.61 2.48 2.92
CA GLU A 61 -28.45 3.50 3.56
C GLU A 61 -29.25 4.26 2.49
N ASP A 62 -30.43 4.74 2.87
CA ASP A 62 -31.16 5.68 2.03
C ASP A 62 -30.53 7.08 2.06
N LEU A 63 -31.11 8.04 1.31
CA LEU A 63 -30.58 9.41 1.28
C LEU A 63 -30.77 10.20 2.60
N ALA A 64 -31.45 9.61 3.59
CA ALA A 64 -31.56 10.13 4.95
C ALA A 64 -30.56 9.45 5.93
N HIS A 65 -29.66 8.60 5.42
CA HIS A 65 -28.72 7.76 6.18
C HIS A 65 -29.42 6.73 7.10
N GLU A 66 -30.62 6.30 6.73
CA GLU A 66 -31.30 5.20 7.44
C GLU A 66 -30.93 3.86 6.78
N PRO A 67 -30.56 2.84 7.57
CA PRO A 67 -30.17 1.54 7.03
C PRO A 67 -31.27 0.87 6.23
N ILE A 68 -30.93 0.37 5.06
CA ILE A 68 -31.84 -0.37 4.17
C ILE A 68 -31.31 -1.75 3.81
N VAL A 69 -32.22 -2.65 3.44
CA VAL A 69 -31.88 -3.98 2.92
C VAL A 69 -31.90 -3.96 1.40
N VAL A 70 -30.78 -4.25 0.81
CA VAL A 70 -30.63 -4.32 -0.66
C VAL A 70 -30.70 -5.78 -1.09
N PRO A 71 -31.67 -6.19 -1.98
CA PRO A 71 -31.85 -7.57 -2.39
C PRO A 71 -30.62 -8.21 -3.06
N ASN A 72 -29.84 -7.43 -3.80
CA ASN A 72 -28.68 -7.89 -4.57
C ASN A 72 -27.33 -7.43 -4.00
N GLY A 73 -27.31 -6.97 -2.74
CA GLY A 73 -26.09 -6.44 -2.11
C GLY A 73 -24.91 -7.41 -2.05
N SER A 74 -25.13 -8.72 -2.30
CA SER A 74 -24.04 -9.70 -2.38
C SER A 74 -23.36 -9.77 -3.74
N ILE A 75 -23.86 -9.08 -4.77
CA ILE A 75 -23.31 -9.13 -6.13
C ILE A 75 -22.05 -8.23 -6.22
N HIS A 76 -22.12 -7.02 -5.69
CA HIS A 76 -21.12 -5.99 -5.81
C HIS A 76 -20.35 -5.83 -4.48
N HIS A 77 -20.98 -5.35 -3.45
CA HIS A 77 -20.38 -5.10 -2.15
C HIS A 77 -20.79 -6.16 -1.13
N ARG A 78 -19.84 -6.94 -0.62
CA ARG A 78 -20.08 -8.05 0.30
C ARG A 78 -19.32 -7.91 1.61
N ASN A 79 -19.94 -8.34 2.69
CA ASN A 79 -19.27 -8.54 3.97
C ASN A 79 -18.38 -9.80 3.88
N GLU A 80 -17.09 -9.62 3.64
CA GLU A 80 -16.20 -10.75 3.46
C GLU A 80 -14.80 -10.50 4.05
N THR A 81 -14.00 -11.55 4.12
CA THR A 81 -12.59 -11.46 4.46
C THR A 81 -11.77 -12.08 3.35
N LEU A 82 -10.99 -11.26 2.69
CA LEU A 82 -10.05 -11.67 1.66
C LEU A 82 -8.66 -11.80 2.27
N SER A 83 -7.93 -12.84 1.90
CA SER A 83 -6.55 -13.02 2.35
C SER A 83 -5.72 -13.69 1.29
N GLY A 84 -4.42 -13.38 1.24
CA GLY A 84 -3.50 -13.98 0.31
C GLY A 84 -2.16 -13.26 0.23
N PRO A 85 -1.19 -13.84 -0.50
CA PRO A 85 0.03 -13.14 -0.83
C PRO A 85 -0.26 -12.00 -1.80
N GLY A 86 0.51 -10.91 -1.66
CA GLY A 86 0.69 -9.94 -2.74
C GLY A 86 1.83 -10.38 -3.65
N ASP A 87 2.22 -9.52 -4.59
CA ASP A 87 3.36 -9.78 -5.47
C ASP A 87 4.67 -9.68 -4.69
N PRO A 88 5.49 -10.74 -4.59
CA PRO A 88 6.81 -10.67 -3.98
C PRO A 88 7.77 -9.82 -4.81
N TRP A 89 8.73 -9.21 -4.14
CA TRP A 89 9.81 -8.49 -4.81
C TRP A 89 11.13 -9.23 -4.67
N LEU A 90 11.90 -9.27 -5.74
CA LEU A 90 13.28 -9.74 -5.75
C LEU A 90 14.18 -8.61 -6.23
N LEU A 91 15.07 -8.13 -5.36
CA LEU A 91 15.87 -6.94 -5.57
C LEU A 91 17.35 -7.25 -5.36
N VAL A 92 18.20 -6.62 -6.14
CA VAL A 92 19.61 -6.44 -5.82
C VAL A 92 19.77 -5.07 -5.18
N HIS A 93 20.52 -4.98 -4.11
CA HIS A 93 20.79 -3.72 -3.44
C HIS A 93 22.27 -3.55 -3.13
N GLY A 94 22.69 -2.31 -2.98
CA GLY A 94 24.02 -1.98 -2.57
C GLY A 94 24.07 -0.67 -1.80
N ALA A 95 25.06 -0.55 -0.89
CA ALA A 95 25.29 0.65 -0.11
C ALA A 95 26.77 1.02 -0.10
N ARG A 96 27.07 2.33 -0.11
CA ARG A 96 28.43 2.86 -0.06
C ARG A 96 28.52 4.13 0.78
N GLY A 97 29.56 4.20 1.59
CA GLY A 97 29.94 5.45 2.26
C GLY A 97 30.56 6.44 1.29
N LEU A 98 30.11 7.69 1.34
CA LEU A 98 30.70 8.82 0.59
C LEU A 98 30.88 9.98 1.57
N GLY A 99 32.10 10.08 2.12
CA GLY A 99 32.36 11.00 3.23
C GLY A 99 31.46 10.73 4.43
N ALA A 100 30.69 11.70 4.85
CA ALA A 100 29.74 11.59 5.99
C ALA A 100 28.37 11.03 5.57
N TRP A 101 28.14 10.73 4.30
CA TRP A 101 26.91 10.17 3.76
C TRP A 101 27.02 8.67 3.58
N THR A 102 25.92 7.98 3.76
CA THR A 102 25.71 6.61 3.27
C THR A 102 24.69 6.69 2.14
N LEU A 103 25.09 6.24 0.95
CA LEU A 103 24.21 6.15 -0.21
C LEU A 103 23.87 4.68 -0.43
N ALA A 104 22.60 4.39 -0.75
CA ALA A 104 22.21 3.05 -1.14
C ALA A 104 21.25 3.11 -2.34
N ALA A 105 21.29 2.06 -3.14
CA ALA A 105 20.38 1.84 -4.26
C ALA A 105 19.89 0.40 -4.25
N ARG A 106 18.70 0.19 -4.78
CA ARG A 106 18.12 -1.14 -5.03
C ARG A 106 17.39 -1.15 -6.36
N ALA A 107 17.42 -2.28 -7.05
CA ALA A 107 16.68 -2.48 -8.28
C ALA A 107 16.31 -3.95 -8.45
N GLY A 108 15.21 -4.23 -9.10
CA GLY A 108 14.74 -5.58 -9.36
C GLY A 108 13.32 -5.60 -9.91
N VAL A 109 12.56 -6.61 -9.52
CA VAL A 109 11.22 -6.84 -10.07
C VAL A 109 10.23 -7.24 -8.97
N SER A 110 8.97 -6.89 -9.19
CA SER A 110 7.79 -7.47 -8.55
C SER A 110 7.36 -8.69 -9.38
N ILE A 111 7.13 -9.81 -8.72
CA ILE A 111 6.81 -11.10 -9.34
C ILE A 111 5.29 -11.32 -9.24
N PRO A 112 4.57 -11.64 -10.32
CA PRO A 112 3.11 -11.72 -10.34
C PRO A 112 2.58 -13.01 -9.69
N LEU A 113 2.68 -13.11 -8.36
CA LEU A 113 2.16 -14.23 -7.57
C LEU A 113 0.94 -13.86 -6.72
N GLY A 114 0.63 -12.59 -6.60
CA GLY A 114 -0.58 -12.10 -5.96
C GLY A 114 -1.82 -12.48 -6.77
N ARG A 115 -2.92 -12.78 -6.06
CA ARG A 115 -4.20 -13.09 -6.70
C ARG A 115 -4.70 -11.85 -7.45
N THR A 116 -5.16 -12.08 -8.70
CA THR A 116 -5.86 -11.10 -9.52
C THR A 116 -7.31 -11.52 -9.71
N GLU A 117 -8.21 -10.57 -9.80
CA GLU A 117 -9.63 -10.78 -10.03
C GLU A 117 -10.00 -10.44 -11.48
N PRO A 118 -11.02 -11.09 -12.06
CA PRO A 118 -11.59 -10.71 -13.34
C PRO A 118 -12.04 -9.25 -13.34
N ASN A 119 -12.26 -8.69 -14.56
CA ASN A 119 -12.71 -7.30 -14.69
C ASN A 119 -14.04 -7.08 -13.95
N PRO A 120 -14.03 -6.34 -12.82
CA PRO A 120 -15.22 -6.19 -12.00
C PRO A 120 -16.31 -5.38 -12.71
N PHE A 121 -15.93 -4.43 -13.56
CA PHE A 121 -16.87 -3.58 -14.30
C PHE A 121 -17.62 -4.37 -15.37
N ASP A 122 -16.94 -5.30 -16.07
CA ASP A 122 -17.60 -6.22 -17.01
C ASP A 122 -18.55 -7.18 -16.29
N LEU A 123 -18.16 -7.69 -15.15
CA LEU A 123 -19.00 -8.58 -14.34
C LEU A 123 -20.22 -7.82 -13.79
N GLY A 124 -20.02 -6.61 -13.29
CA GLY A 124 -21.10 -5.73 -12.78
C GLY A 124 -22.14 -5.43 -13.87
N ARG A 125 -21.70 -5.03 -15.08
CA ARG A 125 -22.61 -4.82 -16.22
C ARG A 125 -23.43 -6.05 -16.61
N ARG A 126 -22.99 -7.25 -16.21
CA ARG A 126 -23.68 -8.53 -16.44
C ARG A 126 -24.48 -9.00 -15.22
N GLY A 127 -24.51 -8.22 -14.13
CA GLY A 127 -25.16 -8.62 -12.87
C GLY A 127 -24.53 -9.82 -12.19
N LEU A 128 -23.20 -10.03 -12.39
CA LEU A 128 -22.47 -11.18 -11.84
C LEU A 128 -21.67 -10.75 -10.60
N PRO A 129 -21.54 -11.64 -9.60
CA PRO A 129 -20.71 -11.38 -8.44
C PRO A 129 -19.27 -11.07 -8.81
N HIS A 130 -18.71 -10.01 -8.24
CA HIS A 130 -17.36 -9.56 -8.54
C HIS A 130 -16.66 -8.94 -7.33
N GLN A 131 -15.36 -8.65 -7.46
CA GLN A 131 -14.53 -8.06 -6.43
C GLN A 131 -13.53 -7.08 -7.06
N HIS A 132 -13.42 -5.88 -6.48
CA HIS A 132 -12.50 -4.84 -6.94
C HIS A 132 -11.08 -4.96 -6.35
N ILE A 133 -10.89 -5.73 -5.28
CA ILE A 133 -9.64 -5.79 -4.53
C ILE A 133 -8.66 -6.73 -5.21
N GLN A 134 -7.60 -6.18 -5.79
CA GLN A 134 -6.48 -6.92 -6.36
C GLN A 134 -5.38 -7.13 -5.31
N PHE A 135 -4.85 -8.35 -5.21
CA PHE A 135 -3.71 -8.66 -4.34
C PHE A 135 -2.38 -8.51 -5.08
N GLY A 136 -2.39 -8.68 -6.38
CA GLY A 136 -1.26 -8.49 -7.27
C GLY A 136 -1.64 -7.77 -8.54
N THR A 137 -0.63 -7.40 -9.35
CA THR A 137 -0.83 -6.79 -10.67
C THR A 137 -1.05 -7.84 -11.77
N GLY A 138 -0.54 -9.06 -11.55
CA GLY A 138 -0.52 -10.11 -12.57
C GLY A 138 0.54 -9.87 -13.64
N THR A 139 1.46 -8.90 -13.44
CA THR A 139 2.53 -8.53 -14.37
C THR A 139 3.89 -8.49 -13.66
N TRP A 140 4.98 -8.63 -14.43
CA TRP A 140 6.34 -8.42 -13.95
C TRP A 140 6.65 -6.93 -13.97
N ASP A 141 6.76 -6.31 -12.80
CA ASP A 141 6.90 -4.87 -12.71
C ASP A 141 8.29 -4.50 -12.21
N PRO A 142 9.08 -3.70 -12.95
CA PRO A 142 10.35 -3.17 -12.47
C PRO A 142 10.18 -2.35 -11.21
N VAL A 143 11.09 -2.56 -10.26
CA VAL A 143 11.18 -1.81 -9.00
C VAL A 143 12.58 -1.21 -8.88
N ALA A 144 12.67 0.07 -8.58
CA ALA A 144 13.93 0.75 -8.32
C ALA A 144 13.81 1.74 -7.17
N GLY A 145 14.86 1.88 -6.38
CA GLY A 145 14.88 2.81 -5.26
C GLY A 145 16.29 3.27 -4.92
N VAL A 146 16.34 4.43 -4.30
CA VAL A 146 17.58 5.06 -3.81
C VAL A 146 17.36 5.59 -2.40
N SER A 147 18.42 5.64 -1.61
CA SER A 147 18.39 6.30 -0.30
C SER A 147 19.73 6.99 -0.01
N ALA A 148 19.63 8.06 0.81
CA ALA A 148 20.80 8.75 1.33
C ALA A 148 20.59 9.02 2.81
N GLY A 149 21.60 8.71 3.63
CA GLY A 149 21.55 8.92 5.06
C GLY A 149 22.81 9.64 5.57
N ARG A 150 22.64 10.43 6.62
CA ARG A 150 23.74 11.10 7.31
C ARG A 150 23.39 11.27 8.79
N ARG A 151 24.44 11.21 9.64
CA ARG A 151 24.32 11.49 11.07
C ARG A 151 25.02 12.76 11.45
N PHE A 152 24.31 13.61 12.20
CA PHE A 152 24.82 14.84 12.79
C PHE A 152 24.76 14.70 14.32
N GLY A 153 25.87 14.36 14.93
CA GLY A 153 25.91 14.05 16.35
C GLY A 153 24.95 12.91 16.70
N GLN A 154 23.93 13.20 17.51
CA GLN A 154 22.92 12.21 17.95
C GLN A 154 21.72 12.10 17.00
N VAL A 155 21.60 12.97 16.01
CA VAL A 155 20.47 12.99 15.07
C VAL A 155 20.89 12.33 13.76
N GLY A 156 20.16 11.31 13.35
CA GLY A 156 20.26 10.70 12.04
C GLY A 156 19.20 11.27 11.11
N PHE A 157 19.55 11.45 9.84
CA PHE A 157 18.63 11.82 8.77
C PHE A 157 18.72 10.77 7.67
N VAL A 158 17.59 10.43 7.08
CA VAL A 158 17.51 9.56 5.93
C VAL A 158 16.45 10.08 4.97
N VAL A 159 16.75 10.04 3.69
CA VAL A 159 15.77 10.22 2.62
C VAL A 159 15.76 8.96 1.77
N HIS A 160 14.60 8.62 1.25
CA HIS A 160 14.39 7.44 0.43
C HIS A 160 13.41 7.77 -0.70
N ALA A 161 13.64 7.19 -1.88
CA ALA A 161 12.69 7.19 -2.98
C ALA A 161 12.63 5.80 -3.61
N LEU A 162 11.45 5.40 -4.05
CA LEU A 162 11.19 4.10 -4.68
C LEU A 162 10.10 4.27 -5.74
N ALA A 163 10.26 3.57 -6.86
CA ALA A 163 9.26 3.47 -7.92
C ALA A 163 9.01 2.00 -8.26
N ARG A 164 7.74 1.66 -8.51
CA ARG A 164 7.33 0.45 -9.22
C ARG A 164 6.59 0.89 -10.48
N LEU A 165 7.05 0.43 -11.64
CA LEU A 165 6.52 0.80 -12.94
C LEU A 165 5.78 -0.39 -13.53
N VAL A 166 4.58 -0.17 -14.06
CA VAL A 166 3.71 -1.22 -14.61
C VAL A 166 3.58 -1.03 -16.11
N PHE A 167 4.22 -1.87 -16.89
CA PHE A 167 4.22 -1.78 -18.37
C PHE A 167 3.24 -2.74 -19.05
N GLY A 168 2.72 -3.70 -18.30
CA GLY A 168 1.91 -4.78 -18.85
C GLY A 168 0.46 -4.75 -18.38
N THR A 169 -0.37 -5.42 -19.15
CA THR A 169 -1.76 -5.76 -18.81
C THR A 169 -1.83 -7.22 -18.47
N ASN A 170 -2.53 -7.60 -17.40
CA ASN A 170 -2.68 -9.00 -17.00
C ASN A 170 -3.74 -9.73 -17.83
N ALA A 171 -3.93 -11.05 -17.56
CA ALA A 171 -4.86 -11.89 -18.28
C ALA A 171 -6.35 -11.46 -18.18
N HIS A 172 -6.68 -10.59 -17.23
CA HIS A 172 -8.03 -10.06 -17.03
C HIS A 172 -8.23 -8.67 -17.65
N GLY A 173 -7.23 -8.15 -18.37
CA GLY A 173 -7.27 -6.81 -18.93
C GLY A 173 -6.89 -5.70 -17.94
N TYR A 174 -6.46 -6.05 -16.72
CA TYR A 174 -6.05 -5.09 -15.69
C TYR A 174 -4.61 -4.63 -15.91
N GLN A 175 -4.39 -3.33 -15.87
CA GLN A 175 -3.10 -2.69 -15.74
C GLN A 175 -3.14 -1.77 -14.52
N ALA A 176 -2.37 -2.10 -13.51
CA ALA A 176 -2.25 -1.26 -12.33
C ALA A 176 -1.55 0.06 -12.63
N GLY A 177 -1.84 1.10 -11.87
CA GLY A 177 -1.08 2.35 -11.94
C GLY A 177 0.36 2.20 -11.43
N ASP A 178 1.27 3.00 -11.99
CA ASP A 178 2.62 3.14 -11.44
C ASP A 178 2.56 3.64 -10.00
N ARG A 179 3.49 3.19 -9.17
CA ARG A 179 3.58 3.61 -7.77
C ARG A 179 4.91 4.25 -7.47
N PHE A 180 4.85 5.42 -6.86
CA PHE A 180 6.00 6.19 -6.40
C PHE A 180 5.89 6.43 -4.90
N TYR A 181 7.01 6.28 -4.23
CA TYR A 181 7.12 6.53 -2.81
C TYR A 181 8.36 7.35 -2.54
N ALA A 182 8.26 8.38 -1.70
CA ALA A 182 9.40 9.13 -1.19
C ALA A 182 9.22 9.38 0.30
N SER A 183 10.30 9.36 1.06
CA SER A 183 10.26 9.69 2.48
C SER A 183 11.48 10.48 2.92
N ALA A 184 11.30 11.29 3.96
CA ALA A 184 12.37 11.95 4.68
C ALA A 184 12.12 11.79 6.18
N ALA A 185 13.07 11.25 6.91
CA ALA A 185 12.93 11.00 8.34
C ALA A 185 14.17 11.41 9.12
N ALA A 186 13.94 11.83 10.36
CA ALA A 186 14.97 12.05 11.36
C ALA A 186 14.76 11.10 12.54
N ASP A 187 15.86 10.63 13.11
CA ASP A 187 15.86 9.83 14.33
C ASP A 187 16.82 10.40 15.38
N ARG A 188 16.45 10.29 16.65
CA ARG A 188 17.27 10.73 17.78
C ARG A 188 17.09 9.79 18.97
N ARG A 189 18.15 9.63 19.77
CA ARG A 189 18.02 8.97 21.08
C ARG A 189 17.16 9.83 21.99
N ILE A 190 16.14 9.22 22.62
CA ILE A 190 15.19 9.88 23.53
C ILE A 190 15.37 9.42 24.97
N ALA A 191 15.55 8.11 25.22
CA ALA A 191 15.77 7.56 26.56
C ALA A 191 16.45 6.20 26.48
N GLY A 192 17.51 5.96 27.25
CA GLY A 192 18.22 4.69 27.25
C GLY A 192 18.64 4.25 25.85
N ALA A 193 18.15 3.08 25.41
CA ALA A 193 18.37 2.55 24.06
C ALA A 193 17.25 2.96 23.06
N TRP A 194 16.22 3.67 23.48
CA TRP A 194 15.12 4.09 22.62
C TRP A 194 15.51 5.26 21.72
N ARG A 195 15.09 5.18 20.48
CA ARG A 195 15.19 6.25 19.50
C ARG A 195 13.78 6.70 19.10
N GLY A 196 13.52 7.99 19.12
CA GLY A 196 12.34 8.60 18.51
C GLY A 196 12.59 8.82 17.03
N ILE A 197 11.57 8.65 16.21
CA ILE A 197 11.59 8.82 14.76
C ILE A 197 10.47 9.79 14.41
N ALA A 198 10.76 10.74 13.52
CA ALA A 198 9.74 11.60 12.91
C ALA A 198 10.07 11.79 11.44
N GLY A 199 9.05 11.86 10.58
CA GLY A 199 9.26 11.96 9.16
C GLY A 199 8.02 12.40 8.39
N LEU A 200 8.23 12.54 7.08
CA LEU A 200 7.21 12.77 6.07
C LEU A 200 7.33 11.68 5.01
N ASP A 201 6.21 11.18 4.57
CA ASP A 201 6.09 10.17 3.54
C ASP A 201 5.17 10.70 2.43
N LEU A 202 5.63 10.63 1.19
CA LEU A 202 4.84 10.92 -0.01
C LEU A 202 4.59 9.60 -0.72
N ALA A 203 3.35 9.28 -0.98
CA ALA A 203 2.93 8.14 -1.78
C ALA A 203 2.09 8.63 -2.96
N ARG A 204 2.38 8.13 -4.15
CA ARG A 204 1.59 8.40 -5.35
C ARG A 204 1.33 7.10 -6.10
N GLU A 205 0.10 6.91 -6.48
CA GLU A 205 -0.36 5.86 -7.39
C GLU A 205 -1.02 6.52 -8.60
N GLN A 206 -0.69 6.03 -9.79
CA GLN A 206 -1.31 6.51 -11.03
C GLN A 206 -2.62 5.78 -11.28
N THR A 207 -3.37 6.22 -12.28
CA THR A 207 -4.63 5.63 -12.72
C THR A 207 -4.41 4.21 -13.22
N GLU A 208 -5.29 3.30 -12.84
CA GLU A 208 -5.38 1.96 -13.43
C GLU A 208 -6.20 1.95 -14.72
N THR A 209 -6.07 0.89 -15.51
CA THR A 209 -6.92 0.66 -16.67
C THR A 209 -7.42 -0.77 -16.72
N TRP A 210 -8.58 -0.95 -17.35
CA TRP A 210 -9.22 -2.24 -17.59
C TRP A 210 -9.56 -2.38 -19.09
N GLY A 211 -8.98 -3.39 -19.76
CA GLY A 211 -9.10 -3.53 -21.21
C GLY A 211 -8.57 -2.34 -22.00
N GLY A 212 -7.61 -1.59 -21.43
CA GLY A 212 -7.08 -0.36 -22.02
C GLY A 212 -7.95 0.90 -21.81
N HIS A 213 -9.04 0.80 -21.03
CA HIS A 213 -9.93 1.90 -20.71
C HIS A 213 -9.81 2.31 -19.24
N ILE A 214 -10.06 3.59 -18.97
CA ILE A 214 -10.19 4.13 -17.61
C ILE A 214 -11.64 3.97 -17.20
N GLU A 215 -11.90 3.21 -16.14
CA GLU A 215 -13.22 3.08 -15.54
C GLU A 215 -13.41 4.17 -14.47
N THR A 216 -14.51 4.94 -14.56
CA THR A 216 -14.73 6.11 -13.69
C THR A 216 -14.93 5.76 -12.22
N GLU A 217 -15.33 4.53 -11.93
CA GLU A 217 -15.51 3.96 -10.59
C GLU A 217 -14.28 3.18 -10.11
N GLY A 218 -13.23 3.12 -10.94
CA GLY A 218 -11.95 2.51 -10.61
C GLY A 218 -11.00 3.45 -9.87
N ASN A 219 -9.77 2.99 -9.70
CA ASN A 219 -8.68 3.80 -9.15
C ASN A 219 -8.16 4.79 -10.20
N LEU A 220 -8.59 6.05 -10.10
CA LEU A 220 -8.17 7.14 -11.00
C LEU A 220 -6.90 7.87 -10.54
N GLY A 221 -6.22 7.30 -9.58
CA GLY A 221 -4.96 7.81 -9.05
C GLY A 221 -5.11 8.49 -7.68
N ARG A 222 -4.01 8.44 -6.93
CA ARG A 222 -3.94 8.93 -5.54
C ARG A 222 -2.59 9.55 -5.23
N THR A 223 -2.60 10.61 -4.42
CA THR A 223 -1.38 11.19 -3.85
C THR A 223 -1.63 11.50 -2.38
N ASP A 224 -0.80 10.94 -1.51
CA ASP A 224 -0.86 11.15 -0.06
C ASP A 224 0.45 11.73 0.45
N LEU A 225 0.36 12.78 1.26
CA LEU A 225 1.44 13.24 2.12
C LEU A 225 1.08 12.86 3.56
N LEU A 226 1.93 12.06 4.19
CA LEU A 226 1.72 11.54 5.54
C LEU A 226 2.79 12.09 6.48
N ALA A 227 2.41 12.46 7.69
CA ALA A 227 3.35 12.60 8.79
C ALA A 227 3.56 11.24 9.45
N SER A 228 4.79 10.91 9.77
CA SER A 228 5.15 9.68 10.49
C SER A 228 5.83 9.99 11.80
N VAL A 229 5.43 9.30 12.87
CA VAL A 229 6.08 9.33 14.17
C VAL A 229 6.25 7.89 14.67
N GLY A 230 7.37 7.62 15.34
CA GLY A 230 7.64 6.28 15.80
C GLY A 230 8.73 6.20 16.84
N VAL A 231 8.93 4.99 17.30
CA VAL A 231 10.04 4.63 18.20
C VAL A 231 10.71 3.37 17.71
N ALA A 232 12.01 3.30 17.91
CA ALA A 232 12.80 2.09 17.66
C ALA A 232 13.69 1.78 18.86
N ARG A 233 13.94 0.48 19.06
CA ARG A 233 14.85 0.00 20.11
C ARG A 233 15.68 -1.18 19.59
N PRO A 234 17.02 -1.15 19.73
CA PRO A 234 17.84 -2.33 19.51
C PRO A 234 17.45 -3.47 20.48
N LEU A 235 17.34 -4.68 19.96
CA LEU A 235 17.06 -5.90 20.72
C LEU A 235 18.06 -6.99 20.28
N GLY A 236 19.08 -7.23 21.06
CA GLY A 236 20.16 -8.16 20.72
C GLY A 236 20.87 -7.71 19.43
N ARG A 237 20.83 -8.57 18.40
CA ARG A 237 21.40 -8.27 17.07
C ARG A 237 20.42 -7.59 16.12
N GLY A 238 19.19 -7.33 16.55
CA GLY A 238 18.14 -6.72 15.75
C GLY A 238 17.64 -5.42 16.33
N ALA A 239 16.57 -4.90 15.73
CA ALA A 239 15.86 -3.73 16.20
C ALA A 239 14.34 -3.92 16.05
N PHE A 240 13.62 -3.52 17.07
CA PHE A 240 12.17 -3.42 17.07
C PHE A 240 11.77 -1.97 16.76
N HIS A 241 10.72 -1.78 15.99
CA HIS A 241 10.17 -0.45 15.74
C HIS A 241 8.64 -0.47 15.66
N VAL A 242 8.07 0.65 16.06
CA VAL A 242 6.63 0.96 15.91
C VAL A 242 6.51 2.34 15.31
N THR A 243 5.66 2.48 14.32
CA THR A 243 5.42 3.76 13.64
C THR A 243 3.92 3.95 13.41
N ALA A 244 3.45 5.18 13.64
CA ALA A 244 2.13 5.64 13.22
C ALA A 244 2.32 6.67 12.11
N LYS A 245 1.48 6.57 11.06
CA LYS A 245 1.42 7.53 9.96
C LYS A 245 0.02 8.10 9.88
N VAL A 246 -0.08 9.42 9.77
CA VAL A 246 -1.35 10.14 9.62
C VAL A 246 -1.32 10.98 8.35
N PRO A 247 -2.40 11.00 7.55
CA PRO A 247 -2.47 11.83 6.36
C PRO A 247 -2.50 13.31 6.75
N LEU A 248 -1.64 14.11 6.12
CA LEU A 248 -1.67 15.57 6.14
C LEU A 248 -2.45 16.11 4.94
N VAL A 249 -2.28 15.47 3.80
CA VAL A 249 -2.96 15.78 2.55
C VAL A 249 -3.25 14.47 1.84
N THR A 250 -4.48 14.27 1.44
CA THR A 250 -4.92 13.23 0.51
C THR A 250 -5.55 13.89 -0.71
N ARG A 251 -5.08 13.51 -1.89
CA ARG A 251 -5.70 13.83 -3.18
C ARG A 251 -5.98 12.52 -3.86
N ALA A 252 -7.22 12.09 -3.82
CA ALA A 252 -7.71 10.88 -4.43
C ALA A 252 -8.75 11.25 -5.51
N THR A 253 -8.82 10.47 -6.58
CA THR A 253 -9.77 10.64 -7.66
C THR A 253 -10.47 9.31 -7.92
N GLY A 254 -11.79 9.35 -8.18
CA GLY A 254 -12.61 8.15 -8.31
C GLY A 254 -13.04 7.57 -6.95
N ALA A 255 -13.49 6.34 -6.95
CA ALA A 255 -13.88 5.60 -5.74
C ALA A 255 -12.63 5.26 -4.91
N GLN A 256 -12.26 6.14 -4.00
CA GLN A 256 -11.05 6.02 -3.18
C GLN A 256 -11.41 5.97 -1.71
N VAL A 257 -10.68 5.15 -0.98
CA VAL A 257 -10.84 4.99 0.45
C VAL A 257 -9.99 5.97 1.24
N ASP A 258 -10.56 6.53 2.31
CA ASP A 258 -9.84 7.35 3.27
C ASP A 258 -9.36 6.52 4.46
N TYR A 259 -8.15 6.77 4.93
CA TYR A 259 -7.61 6.14 6.12
C TYR A 259 -7.12 7.17 7.13
N PRO A 260 -7.61 7.10 8.38
CA PRO A 260 -7.23 8.09 9.39
C PRO A 260 -5.82 7.87 9.92
N VAL A 261 -5.35 6.63 9.97
CA VAL A 261 -4.04 6.26 10.49
C VAL A 261 -3.56 4.93 9.94
N ILE A 262 -2.26 4.82 9.69
CA ILE A 262 -1.58 3.55 9.38
C ILE A 262 -0.65 3.24 10.57
N LEU A 263 -0.83 2.08 11.19
CA LEU A 263 0.06 1.58 12.22
C LEU A 263 0.99 0.52 11.63
N ALA A 264 2.28 0.64 11.91
CA ALA A 264 3.28 -0.33 11.49
C ALA A 264 4.12 -0.80 12.67
N VAL A 265 4.38 -2.10 12.74
CA VAL A 265 5.26 -2.74 13.71
C VAL A 265 6.23 -3.62 12.94
N GLY A 266 7.50 -3.55 13.27
CA GLY A 266 8.51 -4.36 12.60
C GLY A 266 9.63 -4.80 13.54
N PHE A 267 10.30 -5.86 13.11
CA PHE A 267 11.54 -6.35 13.70
C PHE A 267 12.53 -6.63 12.56
N SER A 268 13.73 -6.10 12.66
CA SER A 268 14.85 -6.39 11.76
C SER A 268 15.99 -7.04 12.54
N ARG A 269 16.73 -7.94 11.89
CA ARG A 269 17.89 -8.61 12.48
C ARG A 269 19.13 -8.36 11.64
#